data_d1bd444863054984ec717b2f2579c459
#
_entry.id   d1bd444863054984ec717b2f2579c459
#
_cell.length_a   1.000
_cell.length_b   1.000
_cell.length_c   1.000
_cell.angle_alpha   90.00
_cell.angle_beta   90.00
_cell.angle_gamma   90.00
#
_symmetry.space_group_name_H-M   'P 1'
#
loop_
_entity.id
_entity.type
_entity.pdbx_description
1 polymer ?
#
loop_
_entity_poly.entity_id
_entity_poly.type
_entity_poly.pdbx_seq_one_letter_code
_entity_poly.pdbx_strand_id
1 'polypeptide(L)'
;MSMRAKHLFILSLVALSTGARAQHAPAGDTVMKGATIEVLQSYKPQVKQAPKPEWIPQLPPADTAHPTFNYEVPQQSLYYTYSSLPLRPLALGKDPLSLPFENYVKLGAGNLSTLCLDAGIGCIKGDNYETAIHLHHISQSGSIANEKSALSGLEAEGILHNDFSDWHALISAERNQYHYYGYDHDLFTYNAGDIQQTYTTIRAVVDTKNKPDSNEKFTYNPAINASLYTAALNTTETTIGFNSPFWYQFDPTVQGQLSVIGAFTGLKTNIASSNNNFVEALPGINLRTGGFNGHAFLGLAAGESKNYMLPDIMAAYTIPDTKFGISAGWQSLLRRNTYEELSSENPYIFNTYPVMQSRSDELYVGLTGGAGNFLTFSGKASWLNYSGLPSFLNDNALTDNKQFQVVYDNTNAISLQLAARYKVADIWSAGATGSFFQYMNGSQQHVWNEPEMKIKGDFSVLLFSKLSLSAYMELLGGIYVQNIGGNTKTLTPGVDAGFSAEYQLIKRLSVFAQVNNLFNDKYQRWYGYEAYGLNIYGGIRFKF
;
A
#
# COMPACT_ATOMS: atom_id res chain seq x y z
N MET A 1 -31.75 -8.26 -5.00
CA MET A 1 -31.31 -9.29 -5.98
C MET A 1 -31.44 -10.66 -5.31
N SER A 2 -32.18 -11.62 -5.90
CA SER A 2 -32.48 -12.89 -5.24
C SER A 2 -31.21 -13.74 -5.07
N MET A 3 -31.20 -14.56 -4.03
CA MET A 3 -30.09 -15.48 -3.69
C MET A 3 -29.59 -16.32 -4.89
N ARG A 4 -30.44 -16.59 -5.88
CA ARG A 4 -30.09 -17.30 -7.12
C ARG A 4 -29.17 -16.52 -8.06
N ALA A 5 -29.23 -15.19 -8.06
CA ALA A 5 -28.34 -14.36 -8.90
C ALA A 5 -26.92 -14.26 -8.31
N LYS A 6 -26.79 -14.33 -6.98
CA LYS A 6 -25.47 -14.32 -6.31
C LYS A 6 -24.68 -15.60 -6.59
N HIS A 7 -25.33 -16.74 -6.65
CA HIS A 7 -24.68 -18.02 -6.99
C HIS A 7 -24.28 -18.10 -8.46
N LEU A 8 -25.01 -17.45 -9.36
CA LEU A 8 -24.68 -17.43 -10.78
C LEU A 8 -23.39 -16.62 -11.06
N PHE A 9 -23.20 -15.53 -10.30
CA PHE A 9 -21.99 -14.69 -10.45
C PHE A 9 -20.72 -15.38 -9.94
N ILE A 10 -20.81 -16.12 -8.83
CA ILE A 10 -19.69 -16.91 -8.32
C ILE A 10 -19.37 -18.08 -9.26
N LEU A 11 -20.39 -18.74 -9.83
CA LEU A 11 -20.19 -19.80 -10.82
C LEU A 11 -19.57 -19.27 -12.13
N SER A 12 -19.94 -18.06 -12.56
CA SER A 12 -19.36 -17.46 -13.76
C SER A 12 -17.88 -17.08 -13.58
N LEU A 13 -17.46 -16.68 -12.38
CA LEU A 13 -16.06 -16.39 -12.09
C LEU A 13 -15.20 -17.67 -12.04
N VAL A 14 -15.76 -18.76 -11.52
CA VAL A 14 -15.10 -20.08 -11.52
C VAL A 14 -15.08 -20.67 -12.92
N ALA A 15 -16.12 -20.45 -13.74
CA ALA A 15 -16.15 -20.91 -15.13
C ALA A 15 -15.15 -20.17 -16.02
N LEU A 16 -14.84 -18.89 -15.74
CA LEU A 16 -13.80 -18.14 -16.45
C LEU A 16 -12.40 -18.61 -16.12
N SER A 17 -12.16 -19.18 -14.93
CA SER A 17 -10.86 -19.71 -14.54
C SER A 17 -10.56 -21.12 -15.12
N THR A 18 -11.59 -21.87 -15.54
CA THR A 18 -11.41 -23.20 -16.15
C THR A 18 -11.30 -23.16 -17.68
N GLY A 19 -11.53 -22.00 -18.33
CA GLY A 19 -11.49 -21.82 -19.78
C GLY A 19 -10.11 -21.56 -20.39
N ALA A 20 -9.08 -21.30 -19.59
CA ALA A 20 -7.72 -21.07 -20.08
C ALA A 20 -6.94 -22.40 -20.26
N ARG A 21 -7.47 -23.34 -21.01
CA ARG A 21 -6.68 -24.40 -21.63
C ARG A 21 -6.16 -23.87 -22.95
N ALA A 22 -4.85 -23.68 -23.00
CA ALA A 22 -4.16 -23.44 -24.25
C ALA A 22 -4.52 -24.56 -25.24
N GLN A 23 -5.35 -24.24 -26.23
CA GLN A 23 -5.51 -25.12 -27.38
C GLN A 23 -4.21 -25.08 -28.18
N HIS A 24 -3.47 -26.19 -28.13
CA HIS A 24 -2.48 -26.48 -29.14
C HIS A 24 -3.25 -26.72 -30.46
N ALA A 25 -3.26 -25.72 -31.33
CA ALA A 25 -3.71 -25.90 -32.68
C ALA A 25 -2.60 -26.61 -33.49
N PRO A 26 -2.91 -27.67 -34.24
CA PRO A 26 -1.95 -28.22 -35.18
C PRO A 26 -1.68 -27.20 -36.28
N ALA A 27 -0.43 -27.14 -36.71
CA ALA A 27 0.02 -26.33 -37.81
C ALA A 27 -0.80 -26.63 -39.07
N GLY A 28 -1.71 -25.75 -39.41
CA GLY A 28 -2.46 -25.74 -40.65
C GLY A 28 -2.26 -24.39 -41.31
N ASP A 29 -1.58 -24.42 -42.42
CA ASP A 29 -1.28 -23.31 -43.31
C ASP A 29 -2.57 -22.62 -43.75
N THR A 30 -2.85 -21.43 -43.27
CA THR A 30 -3.89 -20.58 -43.84
C THR A 30 -3.25 -19.31 -44.42
N VAL A 31 -3.10 -19.36 -45.74
CA VAL A 31 -2.64 -18.24 -46.56
C VAL A 31 -3.63 -17.07 -46.46
N MET A 32 -3.26 -16.02 -45.73
CA MET A 32 -3.92 -14.72 -45.89
C MET A 32 -3.40 -14.01 -47.13
N LYS A 33 -4.30 -13.73 -48.08
CA LYS A 33 -4.04 -12.86 -49.23
C LYS A 33 -3.92 -11.41 -48.73
N GLY A 34 -2.70 -10.98 -48.49
CA GLY A 34 -2.32 -9.57 -48.37
C GLY A 34 -0.91 -9.48 -48.93
N ALA A 35 -0.78 -8.76 -50.06
CA ALA A 35 0.49 -8.62 -50.76
C ALA A 35 1.46 -7.78 -49.90
N THR A 36 2.29 -8.42 -49.12
CA THR A 36 3.52 -7.84 -48.62
C THR A 36 4.65 -8.63 -49.28
N ILE A 37 5.36 -8.00 -50.18
CA ILE A 37 6.56 -8.59 -50.80
C ILE A 37 7.68 -8.44 -49.77
N GLU A 38 7.86 -9.46 -48.92
CA GLU A 38 9.11 -9.63 -48.21
C GLU A 38 10.10 -10.33 -49.14
N VAL A 39 11.10 -9.58 -49.61
CA VAL A 39 12.25 -10.15 -50.27
C VAL A 39 13.15 -10.78 -49.20
N LEU A 40 12.86 -11.99 -48.82
CA LEU A 40 13.78 -12.81 -48.05
C LEU A 40 14.88 -13.30 -49.01
N GLN A 41 15.95 -12.53 -49.09
CA GLN A 41 17.18 -13.04 -49.64
C GLN A 41 17.75 -14.09 -48.68
N SER A 42 17.45 -15.38 -48.93
CA SER A 42 18.11 -16.45 -48.26
C SER A 42 19.57 -16.44 -48.71
N TYR A 43 20.44 -15.87 -47.86
CA TYR A 43 21.88 -16.05 -48.03
C TYR A 43 22.18 -17.52 -47.71
N LYS A 44 22.36 -18.33 -48.77
CA LYS A 44 22.99 -19.66 -48.64
C LYS A 44 24.48 -19.40 -48.71
N PRO A 45 25.23 -19.56 -47.63
CA PRO A 45 26.69 -19.51 -47.69
C PRO A 45 27.16 -20.74 -48.50
N GLN A 46 27.57 -20.50 -49.73
CA GLN A 46 28.32 -21.50 -50.47
C GLN A 46 29.77 -21.42 -50.01
N VAL A 47 30.20 -22.36 -49.23
CA VAL A 47 31.62 -22.55 -48.94
C VAL A 47 32.27 -23.02 -50.26
N LYS A 48 33.07 -22.15 -50.89
CA LYS A 48 33.98 -22.55 -51.97
C LYS A 48 34.84 -23.67 -51.41
N GLN A 49 34.73 -24.86 -51.99
CA GLN A 49 35.66 -25.96 -51.70
C GLN A 49 37.06 -25.48 -52.12
N ALA A 50 37.87 -25.08 -51.18
CA ALA A 50 39.27 -24.96 -51.38
C ALA A 50 39.86 -26.37 -51.41
N PRO A 51 40.64 -26.75 -52.43
CA PRO A 51 41.31 -28.06 -52.43
C PRO A 51 42.15 -28.17 -51.16
N LYS A 52 41.90 -29.19 -50.39
CA LYS A 52 42.65 -29.52 -49.18
C LYS A 52 44.08 -29.81 -49.62
N PRO A 53 45.10 -29.06 -49.16
CA PRO A 53 46.48 -29.41 -49.46
C PRO A 53 46.75 -30.76 -48.84
N GLU A 54 47.13 -31.73 -49.67
CA GLU A 54 47.61 -33.03 -49.22
C GLU A 54 49.03 -32.84 -48.64
N TRP A 55 49.06 -32.61 -47.36
CA TRP A 55 50.29 -32.72 -46.59
C TRP A 55 50.47 -34.21 -46.27
N ILE A 56 51.39 -34.89 -46.99
CA ILE A 56 51.88 -36.21 -46.60
C ILE A 56 52.80 -35.96 -45.40
N PRO A 57 52.43 -36.37 -44.19
CA PRO A 57 53.33 -36.24 -43.06
C PRO A 57 54.49 -37.20 -43.30
N GLN A 58 55.67 -36.65 -43.54
CA GLN A 58 56.89 -37.46 -43.43
C GLN A 58 57.11 -37.66 -41.92
N LEU A 59 57.02 -38.92 -41.53
CA LEU A 59 57.45 -39.33 -40.20
C LEU A 59 58.94 -38.99 -40.05
N PRO A 60 59.31 -38.26 -39.02
CA PRO A 60 60.71 -38.07 -38.70
C PRO A 60 61.34 -39.47 -38.48
N PRO A 61 62.60 -39.66 -38.82
CA PRO A 61 63.27 -40.95 -38.60
C PRO A 61 63.12 -41.30 -37.13
N ALA A 62 62.82 -42.61 -36.89
CA ALA A 62 62.63 -43.10 -35.53
C ALA A 62 63.87 -42.82 -34.70
N ASP A 63 63.71 -41.98 -33.72
CA ASP A 63 64.75 -41.78 -32.70
C ASP A 63 64.75 -43.01 -31.81
N THR A 64 65.72 -43.85 -31.98
CA THR A 64 65.89 -45.08 -31.20
C THR A 64 66.66 -44.90 -29.92
N ALA A 65 66.94 -43.66 -29.55
CA ALA A 65 67.52 -43.31 -28.26
C ALA A 65 66.42 -43.06 -27.22
N HIS A 66 66.00 -44.11 -26.56
CA HIS A 66 65.18 -43.95 -25.35
C HIS A 66 66.09 -43.74 -24.14
N PRO A 67 66.21 -42.51 -23.60
CA PRO A 67 66.73 -42.36 -22.25
C PRO A 67 65.74 -43.01 -21.28
N THR A 68 66.18 -44.03 -20.55
CA THR A 68 65.39 -44.61 -19.44
C THR A 68 65.40 -43.59 -18.30
N PHE A 69 64.33 -42.83 -18.19
CA PHE A 69 64.10 -42.04 -17.00
C PHE A 69 63.50 -42.95 -15.93
N ASN A 70 64.27 -43.22 -14.86
CA ASN A 70 63.74 -43.76 -13.64
C ASN A 70 62.92 -42.64 -12.97
N TYR A 71 61.61 -42.70 -13.16
CA TYR A 71 60.71 -41.75 -12.52
C TYR A 71 60.28 -42.35 -11.18
N GLU A 72 61.04 -42.10 -10.13
CA GLU A 72 60.55 -42.24 -8.78
C GLU A 72 59.71 -41.01 -8.47
N VAL A 73 58.39 -41.16 -8.54
CA VAL A 73 57.45 -40.16 -8.02
C VAL A 73 57.40 -40.36 -6.51
N PRO A 74 58.01 -39.51 -5.70
CA PRO A 74 57.74 -39.57 -4.27
C PRO A 74 56.26 -39.32 -4.12
N GLN A 75 55.54 -40.24 -3.47
CA GLN A 75 54.15 -40.00 -3.05
C GLN A 75 54.15 -38.92 -2.00
N GLN A 76 54.14 -37.66 -2.44
CA GLN A 76 53.76 -36.56 -1.60
C GLN A 76 52.24 -36.53 -1.59
N SER A 77 51.63 -37.08 -0.54
CA SER A 77 50.27 -36.75 -0.19
C SER A 77 50.25 -35.29 0.25
N LEU A 78 49.97 -34.40 -0.70
CA LEU A 78 49.60 -33.02 -0.39
C LEU A 78 48.25 -33.09 0.31
N TYR A 79 48.27 -33.16 1.63
CA TYR A 79 47.12 -32.79 2.44
C TYR A 79 46.94 -31.29 2.32
N TYR A 80 46.29 -30.84 1.23
CA TYR A 80 45.71 -29.53 1.18
C TYR A 80 44.44 -29.61 2.00
N THR A 81 44.53 -29.26 3.26
CA THR A 81 43.33 -28.85 4.01
C THR A 81 42.89 -27.55 3.34
N TYR A 82 41.92 -27.64 2.43
CA TYR A 82 41.13 -26.49 2.05
C TYR A 82 40.44 -26.05 3.33
N SER A 83 41.05 -25.16 4.09
CA SER A 83 40.27 -24.29 4.94
C SER A 83 39.47 -23.44 3.93
N SER A 84 38.21 -23.81 3.68
CA SER A 84 37.27 -22.90 3.08
C SER A 84 37.44 -21.61 3.88
N LEU A 85 37.98 -20.58 3.21
CA LEU A 85 37.91 -19.22 3.77
C LEU A 85 36.45 -19.08 4.22
N PRO A 86 36.18 -18.84 5.52
CA PRO A 86 34.83 -18.60 5.94
C PRO A 86 34.36 -17.50 4.99
N LEU A 87 33.34 -17.81 4.18
CA LEU A 87 32.60 -16.81 3.45
C LEU A 87 32.18 -15.85 4.55
N ARG A 88 32.95 -14.77 4.76
CA ARG A 88 32.42 -13.64 5.48
C ARG A 88 31.20 -13.26 4.65
N PRO A 89 29.96 -13.46 5.15
CA PRO A 89 28.86 -12.79 4.53
C PRO A 89 29.36 -11.35 4.45
N LEU A 90 29.40 -10.76 3.26
CA LEU A 90 29.42 -9.32 3.14
C LEU A 90 28.28 -8.91 4.05
N ALA A 91 28.62 -8.41 5.25
CA ALA A 91 27.67 -7.69 6.04
C ALA A 91 27.26 -6.58 5.08
N LEU A 92 26.10 -6.72 4.44
CA LEU A 92 25.40 -5.59 3.88
C LEU A 92 25.41 -4.60 5.03
N GLY A 93 26.19 -3.51 4.87
CA GLY A 93 26.17 -2.44 5.83
C GLY A 93 24.70 -2.19 6.10
N LYS A 94 24.29 -2.14 7.37
CA LYS A 94 22.91 -1.79 7.73
C LYS A 94 22.57 -0.63 6.82
N ASP A 95 21.54 -0.79 5.95
CA ASP A 95 21.08 0.32 5.11
C ASP A 95 20.86 1.48 6.07
N PRO A 96 21.62 2.56 5.99
CA PRO A 96 21.32 3.71 6.81
C PRO A 96 19.89 4.11 6.48
N LEU A 97 19.06 4.34 7.48
CA LEU A 97 17.78 4.98 7.31
C LEU A 97 18.07 6.25 6.48
N SER A 98 17.82 6.21 5.18
CA SER A 98 18.02 7.38 4.34
C SER A 98 16.65 7.99 4.12
N LEU A 99 16.57 9.28 4.31
CA LEU A 99 15.35 10.03 4.04
C LEU A 99 14.99 9.93 2.55
N PRO A 100 13.72 9.72 2.19
CA PRO A 100 13.30 9.32 0.85
C PRO A 100 13.32 10.45 -0.18
N PHE A 101 13.60 11.70 0.20
CA PHE A 101 13.43 12.84 -0.68
C PHE A 101 14.71 13.21 -1.43
N GLU A 102 14.61 13.28 -2.76
CA GLU A 102 15.62 13.90 -3.64
C GLU A 102 15.37 15.42 -3.69
N ASN A 103 16.40 16.18 -4.09
CA ASN A 103 16.25 17.61 -4.35
C ASN A 103 15.52 17.81 -5.68
N TYR A 104 14.26 18.25 -5.63
CA TYR A 104 13.47 18.47 -6.84
C TYR A 104 12.36 19.49 -6.64
N VAL A 105 11.91 20.04 -7.76
CA VAL A 105 10.66 20.80 -7.87
C VAL A 105 9.87 20.27 -9.06
N LYS A 106 8.60 19.93 -8.85
CA LYS A 106 7.65 19.47 -9.85
C LYS A 106 6.49 20.45 -9.90
N LEU A 107 6.21 20.99 -11.09
CA LEU A 107 5.13 21.92 -11.36
C LEU A 107 4.26 21.37 -12.48
N GLY A 108 2.96 21.45 -12.30
CA GLY A 108 2.00 20.98 -13.30
C GLY A 108 0.70 21.75 -13.29
N ALA A 109 0.05 21.79 -14.45
CA ALA A 109 -1.26 22.37 -14.61
C ALA A 109 -2.08 21.56 -15.61
N GLY A 110 -3.40 21.68 -15.55
CA GLY A 110 -4.28 20.90 -16.41
C GLY A 110 -5.71 21.42 -16.52
N ASN A 111 -6.57 20.59 -17.08
CA ASN A 111 -8.00 20.87 -17.10
C ASN A 111 -8.57 20.86 -15.68
N LEU A 112 -9.85 21.10 -15.48
CA LEU A 112 -10.50 21.23 -14.18
C LEU A 112 -9.76 22.22 -13.25
N SER A 113 -9.12 23.26 -13.84
CA SER A 113 -8.28 24.22 -13.11
C SER A 113 -7.24 23.55 -12.21
N THR A 114 -6.75 22.38 -12.59
CA THR A 114 -5.77 21.64 -11.81
C THR A 114 -4.46 22.39 -11.75
N LEU A 115 -3.95 22.64 -10.54
CA LEU A 115 -2.62 23.14 -10.26
C LEU A 115 -1.92 22.17 -9.32
N CYS A 116 -0.70 21.74 -9.66
CA CYS A 116 0.12 20.85 -8.87
C CYS A 116 1.51 21.45 -8.66
N LEU A 117 1.92 21.50 -7.40
CA LEU A 117 3.27 21.83 -6.95
C LEU A 117 3.72 20.73 -6.00
N ASP A 118 4.90 20.18 -6.23
CA ASP A 118 5.51 19.18 -5.38
C ASP A 118 7.02 19.43 -5.34
N ALA A 119 7.59 19.63 -4.16
CA ALA A 119 8.99 20.00 -4.01
C ALA A 119 9.60 19.27 -2.82
N GLY A 120 10.76 18.67 -3.03
CA GLY A 120 11.56 18.01 -2.02
C GLY A 120 12.95 18.62 -1.92
N ILE A 121 13.44 18.79 -0.71
CA ILE A 121 14.83 19.05 -0.40
C ILE A 121 15.26 17.90 0.49
N GLY A 122 15.98 16.95 -0.07
CA GLY A 122 16.51 15.79 0.64
C GLY A 122 18.00 15.96 0.88
N CYS A 123 18.53 15.19 1.83
CA CYS A 123 19.97 15.07 1.98
C CYS A 123 20.71 16.35 2.40
N ILE A 124 20.12 17.18 3.24
CA ILE A 124 20.94 18.06 4.06
C ILE A 124 21.60 17.15 5.11
N LYS A 125 22.82 16.70 4.81
CA LYS A 125 23.53 15.70 5.62
C LYS A 125 24.73 16.33 6.32
N GLY A 126 24.88 16.01 7.61
CA GLY A 126 26.12 16.16 8.36
C GLY A 126 26.72 14.78 8.67
N ASP A 127 27.75 14.75 9.49
CA ASP A 127 28.43 13.50 9.86
C ASP A 127 27.49 12.53 10.61
N ASN A 128 26.56 13.07 11.38
CA ASN A 128 25.66 12.29 12.26
C ASN A 128 24.19 12.69 12.15
N TYR A 129 23.79 13.48 11.15
CA TYR A 129 22.40 13.84 10.94
C TYR A 129 22.01 13.89 9.46
N GLU A 130 20.75 13.62 9.22
CA GLU A 130 20.09 13.78 7.91
C GLU A 130 18.79 14.54 8.10
N THR A 131 18.47 15.45 7.17
CA THR A 131 17.19 16.16 7.19
C THR A 131 16.59 16.23 5.80
N ALA A 132 15.26 16.23 5.74
CA ALA A 132 14.51 16.42 4.51
C ALA A 132 13.31 17.34 4.76
N ILE A 133 12.94 18.08 3.73
CA ILE A 133 11.75 18.94 3.72
C ILE A 133 10.96 18.61 2.47
N HIS A 134 9.65 18.46 2.61
CA HIS A 134 8.73 18.20 1.52
C HIS A 134 7.57 19.18 1.54
N LEU A 135 7.26 19.77 0.40
CA LEU A 135 6.13 20.67 0.19
C LEU A 135 5.28 20.13 -0.95
N HIS A 136 3.97 20.06 -0.75
CA HIS A 136 3.05 19.69 -1.81
C HIS A 136 1.81 20.59 -1.82
N HIS A 137 1.28 20.78 -3.02
CA HIS A 137 -0.01 21.44 -3.24
C HIS A 137 -0.68 20.85 -4.48
N ILE A 138 -1.94 20.49 -4.36
CA ILE A 138 -2.79 20.18 -5.50
C ILE A 138 -4.16 20.81 -5.29
N SER A 139 -4.68 21.45 -6.31
CA SER A 139 -6.03 22.01 -6.30
C SER A 139 -6.74 21.70 -7.61
N GLN A 140 -8.05 21.55 -7.54
CA GLN A 140 -8.89 21.28 -8.70
C GLN A 140 -10.32 21.79 -8.50
N SER A 141 -11.01 21.99 -9.63
CA SER A 141 -12.38 22.46 -9.66
C SER A 141 -13.12 21.68 -10.75
N GLY A 142 -14.13 20.91 -10.38
CA GLY A 142 -14.89 20.09 -11.29
C GLY A 142 -15.94 20.86 -12.10
N SER A 143 -16.81 20.10 -12.75
CA SER A 143 -17.86 20.65 -13.62
C SER A 143 -19.15 21.00 -12.88
N ILE A 144 -19.36 20.45 -11.69
CA ILE A 144 -20.52 20.74 -10.84
C ILE A 144 -20.25 22.04 -10.06
N ALA A 145 -21.27 22.84 -9.86
CA ALA A 145 -21.12 24.08 -9.08
C ALA A 145 -20.59 23.75 -7.68
N ASN A 146 -19.56 24.46 -7.25
CA ASN A 146 -18.88 24.24 -5.97
C ASN A 146 -18.13 22.91 -5.81
N GLU A 147 -17.98 22.13 -6.85
CA GLU A 147 -17.12 20.93 -6.87
C GLU A 147 -15.64 21.37 -6.89
N LYS A 148 -15.10 21.67 -5.70
CA LYS A 148 -13.73 22.20 -5.53
C LYS A 148 -13.03 21.50 -4.38
N SER A 149 -11.74 21.20 -4.59
CA SER A 149 -10.86 20.70 -3.53
C SER A 149 -9.46 21.27 -3.65
N ALA A 150 -8.78 21.37 -2.52
CA ALA A 150 -7.36 21.72 -2.45
C ALA A 150 -6.71 21.00 -1.27
N LEU A 151 -5.53 20.46 -1.52
CA LEU A 151 -4.64 19.84 -0.53
C LEU A 151 -3.31 20.58 -0.55
N SER A 152 -2.84 21.02 0.61
CA SER A 152 -1.53 21.64 0.77
C SER A 152 -0.85 21.06 1.99
N GLY A 153 0.42 20.73 1.89
CA GLY A 153 1.17 20.20 3.02
C GLY A 153 2.64 20.61 3.00
N LEU A 154 3.18 20.72 4.19
CA LEU A 154 4.60 20.91 4.48
C LEU A 154 5.02 19.88 5.51
N GLU A 155 6.10 19.17 5.24
CA GLU A 155 6.70 18.18 6.11
C GLU A 155 8.19 18.45 6.26
N ALA A 156 8.69 18.35 7.47
CA ALA A 156 10.11 18.40 7.77
C ALA A 156 10.46 17.18 8.64
N GLU A 157 11.47 16.46 8.22
CA GLU A 157 11.91 15.21 8.82
C GLU A 157 13.39 15.28 9.10
N GLY A 158 13.84 14.68 10.20
CA GLY A 158 15.24 14.63 10.57
C GLY A 158 15.60 13.34 11.30
N ILE A 159 16.80 12.82 11.01
CA ILE A 159 17.39 11.67 11.70
C ILE A 159 18.71 12.11 12.30
N LEU A 160 18.89 11.82 13.58
CA LEU A 160 20.15 11.99 14.30
C LEU A 160 20.71 10.62 14.63
N HIS A 161 21.91 10.34 14.13
CA HIS A 161 22.65 9.10 14.36
C HIS A 161 23.60 9.25 15.53
N ASN A 162 23.37 8.50 16.59
CA ASN A 162 24.30 8.34 17.71
C ASN A 162 24.89 6.92 17.71
N ASP A 163 25.92 6.68 18.49
CA ASP A 163 26.57 5.37 18.57
C ASP A 163 25.60 4.29 19.08
N PHE A 164 24.68 4.64 19.98
CA PHE A 164 23.78 3.69 20.64
C PHE A 164 22.36 3.67 20.07
N SER A 165 21.95 4.75 19.39
CA SER A 165 20.55 4.87 18.90
C SER A 165 20.45 5.85 17.74
N ASP A 166 19.43 5.65 16.90
CA ASP A 166 18.95 6.63 15.94
C ASP A 166 17.73 7.34 16.52
N TRP A 167 17.70 8.64 16.42
CA TRP A 167 16.56 9.47 16.78
C TRP A 167 15.95 10.03 15.50
N HIS A 168 14.66 9.86 15.35
CA HIS A 168 13.90 10.38 14.24
C HIS A 168 12.88 11.39 14.75
N ALA A 169 12.75 12.51 14.05
CA ALA A 169 11.75 13.54 14.33
C ALA A 169 11.08 13.99 13.04
N LEU A 170 9.75 14.11 13.08
CA LEU A 170 8.92 14.59 11.97
C LEU A 170 7.98 15.66 12.48
N ILE A 171 7.89 16.78 11.75
CA ILE A 171 6.85 17.80 11.93
C ILE A 171 6.16 17.99 10.59
N SER A 172 4.84 17.92 10.59
CA SER A 172 4.03 18.17 9.40
C SER A 172 2.88 19.12 9.68
N ALA A 173 2.51 19.88 8.65
CA ALA A 173 1.32 20.69 8.61
C ALA A 173 0.59 20.43 7.29
N GLU A 174 -0.68 20.05 7.36
CA GLU A 174 -1.50 19.75 6.20
C GLU A 174 -2.81 20.54 6.27
N ARG A 175 -3.26 21.05 5.15
CA ARG A 175 -4.52 21.73 4.99
C ARG A 175 -5.31 21.16 3.83
N ASN A 176 -6.48 20.59 4.13
CA ASN A 176 -7.43 20.04 3.20
C ASN A 176 -8.66 20.94 3.11
N GLN A 177 -9.07 21.28 1.90
CA GLN A 177 -10.26 22.08 1.63
C GLN A 177 -11.21 21.32 0.71
N TYR A 178 -12.48 21.27 1.10
CA TYR A 178 -13.57 20.67 0.36
C TYR A 178 -14.79 21.58 0.39
N HIS A 179 -15.76 21.30 -0.45
CA HIS A 179 -17.04 22.00 -0.44
C HIS A 179 -18.18 20.99 -0.38
N TYR A 180 -19.23 21.30 0.34
CA TYR A 180 -20.45 20.49 0.37
C TYR A 180 -21.26 20.72 -0.92
N TYR A 181 -20.86 20.08 -2.03
CA TYR A 181 -21.55 20.19 -3.33
C TYR A 181 -22.57 19.09 -3.60
N GLY A 182 -22.77 18.13 -2.66
CA GLY A 182 -23.66 16.98 -2.83
C GLY A 182 -25.16 17.27 -2.62
N TYR A 183 -25.62 18.50 -2.89
CA TYR A 183 -27.02 18.90 -2.79
C TYR A 183 -27.69 18.97 -4.18
N ASP A 184 -29.02 19.07 -4.20
CA ASP A 184 -29.77 19.29 -5.43
C ASP A 184 -29.59 20.74 -5.92
N HIS A 185 -28.86 20.91 -7.03
CA HIS A 185 -28.52 22.22 -7.61
C HIS A 185 -29.69 22.92 -8.30
N ASP A 186 -30.79 22.22 -8.58
CA ASP A 186 -32.01 22.82 -9.12
C ASP A 186 -32.86 23.45 -8.01
N LEU A 187 -32.75 22.93 -6.78
CA LEU A 187 -33.53 23.40 -5.62
C LEU A 187 -32.74 24.37 -4.74
N PHE A 188 -31.43 24.24 -4.65
CA PHE A 188 -30.59 24.99 -3.70
C PHE A 188 -29.44 25.67 -4.42
N THR A 189 -29.11 26.88 -3.96
CA THR A 189 -27.93 27.62 -4.41
C THR A 189 -27.17 28.13 -3.19
N TYR A 190 -25.87 27.86 -3.12
CA TYR A 190 -24.99 28.30 -2.02
C TYR A 190 -23.80 29.07 -2.57
N ASN A 191 -23.34 30.09 -1.81
CA ASN A 191 -22.03 30.66 -2.06
C ASN A 191 -20.94 29.67 -1.64
N ALA A 192 -19.85 29.61 -2.38
CA ALA A 192 -18.76 28.68 -2.10
C ALA A 192 -18.22 28.79 -0.67
N GLY A 193 -18.14 30.02 -0.11
CA GLY A 193 -17.66 30.23 1.26
C GLY A 193 -18.57 29.67 2.34
N ASP A 194 -19.88 29.58 2.11
CA ASP A 194 -20.86 29.12 3.09
C ASP A 194 -20.84 27.58 3.25
N ILE A 195 -20.33 26.89 2.24
CA ILE A 195 -20.29 25.43 2.19
C ILE A 195 -18.87 24.87 2.14
N GLN A 196 -17.87 25.73 2.36
CA GLN A 196 -16.48 25.31 2.40
C GLN A 196 -16.15 24.64 3.73
N GLN A 197 -15.50 23.48 3.65
CA GLN A 197 -14.88 22.80 4.77
C GLN A 197 -13.37 22.93 4.66
N THR A 198 -12.72 23.28 5.75
CA THR A 198 -11.26 23.36 5.84
C THR A 198 -10.82 22.56 7.04
N TYR A 199 -9.98 21.59 6.79
CA TYR A 199 -9.33 20.75 7.78
C TYR A 199 -7.85 21.12 7.83
N THR A 200 -7.33 21.40 9.01
CA THR A 200 -5.90 21.65 9.19
C THR A 200 -5.36 20.75 10.27
N THR A 201 -4.33 19.98 9.93
CA THR A 201 -3.60 19.09 10.84
C THR A 201 -2.19 19.61 11.04
N ILE A 202 -1.76 19.73 12.28
CA ILE A 202 -0.36 19.91 12.64
C ILE A 202 0.04 18.70 13.46
N ARG A 203 1.10 17.99 13.05
CA ARG A 203 1.55 16.77 13.71
C ARG A 203 3.05 16.85 13.99
N ALA A 204 3.43 16.36 15.14
CA ALA A 204 4.81 16.14 15.52
C ALA A 204 4.97 14.69 15.99
N VAL A 205 6.03 14.02 15.54
CA VAL A 205 6.41 12.66 15.95
C VAL A 205 7.87 12.67 16.32
N VAL A 206 8.21 12.01 17.42
CA VAL A 206 9.60 11.72 17.80
C VAL A 206 9.67 10.26 18.18
N ASP A 207 10.59 9.55 17.57
CA ASP A 207 10.88 8.16 17.91
C ASP A 207 12.39 7.91 18.01
N THR A 208 12.75 6.83 18.69
CA THR A 208 14.13 6.40 18.82
C THR A 208 14.24 4.89 18.74
N LYS A 209 15.27 4.43 18.05
CA LYS A 209 15.57 3.01 17.89
C LYS A 209 17.01 2.75 18.33
N ASN A 210 17.22 1.80 19.23
CA ASN A 210 18.57 1.42 19.62
C ASN A 210 19.29 0.63 18.51
N LYS A 211 20.62 0.68 18.55
CA LYS A 211 21.55 -0.07 17.69
C LYS A 211 22.20 -1.16 18.52
N PRO A 212 21.53 -2.33 18.69
CA PRO A 212 22.10 -3.38 19.52
C PRO A 212 23.40 -3.92 18.88
N ASP A 213 24.41 -4.10 19.72
CA ASP A 213 25.57 -4.88 19.36
C ASP A 213 25.20 -6.35 19.14
N SER A 214 26.09 -7.13 18.51
CA SER A 214 25.83 -8.54 18.19
C SER A 214 25.47 -9.42 19.39
N ASN A 215 25.84 -8.99 20.60
CA ASN A 215 25.57 -9.69 21.85
C ASN A 215 24.36 -9.12 22.63
N GLU A 216 23.83 -7.98 22.24
CA GLU A 216 22.69 -7.38 22.89
C GLU A 216 21.40 -8.05 22.45
N LYS A 217 20.62 -8.48 23.43
CA LYS A 217 19.35 -9.17 23.23
C LYS A 217 18.13 -8.25 23.32
N PHE A 218 18.33 -7.02 23.74
CA PHE A 218 17.26 -6.07 23.99
C PHE A 218 17.19 -5.02 22.88
N THR A 219 16.02 -4.87 22.29
CA THR A 219 15.73 -3.83 21.28
C THR A 219 14.49 -3.05 21.65
N TYR A 220 14.47 -1.78 21.31
CA TYR A 220 13.31 -0.90 21.54
C TYR A 220 13.15 0.11 20.41
N ASN A 221 11.91 0.57 20.25
CA ASN A 221 11.57 1.66 19.33
C ASN A 221 10.38 2.48 19.86
N PRO A 222 10.52 3.18 20.99
CA PRO A 222 9.47 4.04 21.52
C PRO A 222 9.27 5.26 20.62
N ALA A 223 8.00 5.64 20.44
CA ALA A 223 7.56 6.82 19.71
C ALA A 223 6.56 7.61 20.54
N ILE A 224 6.64 8.93 20.45
CA ILE A 224 5.64 9.87 20.96
C ILE A 224 5.14 10.71 19.78
N ASN A 225 3.84 10.91 19.72
CA ASN A 225 3.22 11.77 18.73
C ASN A 225 2.27 12.75 19.37
N ALA A 226 2.20 13.95 18.80
CA ALA A 226 1.21 14.95 19.13
C ALA A 226 0.55 15.45 17.84
N SER A 227 -0.77 15.64 17.84
CA SER A 227 -1.49 16.25 16.73
C SER A 227 -2.49 17.29 17.23
N LEU A 228 -2.60 18.37 16.47
CA LEU A 228 -3.64 19.38 16.58
C LEU A 228 -4.40 19.38 15.26
N TYR A 229 -5.68 19.04 15.34
CA TYR A 229 -6.57 19.03 14.21
C TYR A 229 -7.65 20.09 14.39
N THR A 230 -7.90 20.88 13.36
CA THR A 230 -8.95 21.91 13.39
C THR A 230 -9.85 21.76 12.17
N ALA A 231 -11.14 21.97 12.38
CA ALA A 231 -12.15 21.95 11.34
C ALA A 231 -13.08 23.18 11.46
N ALA A 232 -14.02 23.29 10.54
CA ALA A 232 -15.04 24.33 10.56
C ALA A 232 -15.84 24.33 11.89
N LEU A 233 -16.59 25.40 12.15
CA LEU A 233 -17.44 25.57 13.33
C LEU A 233 -16.68 25.44 14.66
N ASN A 234 -15.45 25.94 14.73
CA ASN A 234 -14.60 25.92 15.93
C ASN A 234 -14.35 24.49 16.48
N THR A 235 -14.35 23.51 15.61
CA THR A 235 -14.00 22.15 15.98
C THR A 235 -12.49 22.02 16.10
N THR A 236 -12.04 21.54 17.24
CA THR A 236 -10.61 21.30 17.52
C THR A 236 -10.46 19.94 18.19
N GLU A 237 -9.56 19.13 17.68
CA GLU A 237 -9.16 17.86 18.29
C GLU A 237 -7.66 17.89 18.58
N THR A 238 -7.30 17.54 19.80
CA THR A 238 -5.90 17.42 20.22
C THR A 238 -5.63 16.01 20.65
N THR A 239 -4.59 15.39 20.10
CA THR A 239 -4.16 14.05 20.48
C THR A 239 -2.71 14.07 20.91
N ILE A 240 -2.42 13.41 22.04
CA ILE A 240 -1.06 13.03 22.47
C ILE A 240 -1.05 11.52 22.56
N GLY A 241 -0.16 10.88 21.81
CA GLY A 241 -0.04 9.42 21.78
C GLY A 241 1.39 8.97 22.02
N PHE A 242 1.53 7.73 22.47
CA PHE A 242 2.80 7.04 22.54
C PHE A 242 2.62 5.58 22.13
N ASN A 243 3.69 5.02 21.57
CA ASN A 243 3.81 3.60 21.27
C ASN A 243 5.23 3.17 21.58
N SER A 244 5.39 2.29 22.56
CA SER A 244 6.70 1.91 23.08
C SER A 244 6.85 0.38 23.04
N PRO A 245 7.23 -0.19 21.88
CA PRO A 245 7.53 -1.60 21.77
C PRO A 245 8.95 -1.91 22.29
N PHE A 246 9.05 -2.98 23.03
CA PHE A 246 10.27 -3.55 23.59
C PHE A 246 10.36 -5.03 23.24
N TRP A 247 11.54 -5.48 22.79
CA TRP A 247 11.77 -6.89 22.46
C TRP A 247 12.98 -7.41 23.23
N TYR A 248 12.90 -8.65 23.65
CA TYR A 248 14.00 -9.38 24.26
C TYR A 248 14.17 -10.74 23.57
N GLN A 249 15.34 -10.97 22.98
CA GLN A 249 15.68 -12.23 22.34
C GLN A 249 16.18 -13.23 23.38
N PHE A 250 15.37 -14.23 23.73
CA PHE A 250 15.77 -15.29 24.66
C PHE A 250 16.78 -16.24 24.02
N ASP A 251 16.43 -16.73 22.82
CA ASP A 251 17.25 -17.58 21.98
C ASP A 251 16.89 -17.32 20.49
N PRO A 252 17.55 -17.93 19.49
CA PRO A 252 17.26 -17.67 18.07
C PRO A 252 15.81 -17.96 17.66
N THR A 253 15.06 -18.74 18.43
CA THR A 253 13.68 -19.16 18.09
C THR A 253 12.62 -18.39 18.85
N VAL A 254 12.94 -17.86 20.03
CA VAL A 254 11.98 -17.26 20.97
C VAL A 254 12.35 -15.82 21.27
N GLN A 255 11.41 -14.91 21.04
CA GLN A 255 11.52 -13.50 21.36
C GLN A 255 10.32 -13.06 22.21
N GLY A 256 10.57 -12.48 23.37
CA GLY A 256 9.56 -11.78 24.16
C GLY A 256 9.31 -10.38 23.61
N GLN A 257 8.09 -9.92 23.73
CA GLN A 257 7.69 -8.56 23.38
C GLN A 257 6.76 -7.98 24.45
N LEU A 258 6.97 -6.71 24.74
CA LEU A 258 6.02 -5.88 25.48
C LEU A 258 5.84 -4.57 24.71
N SER A 259 4.63 -4.27 24.28
CA SER A 259 4.30 -2.95 23.73
C SER A 259 3.39 -2.21 24.69
N VAL A 260 3.69 -0.95 24.96
CA VAL A 260 2.83 -0.05 25.75
C VAL A 260 2.37 1.05 24.80
N ILE A 261 1.06 1.11 24.57
CA ILE A 261 0.42 2.02 23.62
C ILE A 261 -0.56 2.88 24.39
N GLY A 262 -0.58 4.16 24.11
CA GLY A 262 -1.57 5.04 24.71
C GLY A 262 -1.87 6.22 23.83
N ALA A 263 -3.07 6.74 23.98
CA ALA A 263 -3.44 7.99 23.32
C ALA A 263 -4.52 8.71 24.12
N PHE A 264 -4.31 9.99 24.28
CA PHE A 264 -5.17 10.93 24.97
C PHE A 264 -5.68 11.93 23.95
N THR A 265 -6.97 11.84 23.63
CA THR A 265 -7.62 12.67 22.63
C THR A 265 -8.72 13.46 23.28
N GLY A 266 -8.68 14.77 23.11
CA GLY A 266 -9.74 15.70 23.49
C GLY A 266 -10.34 16.34 22.25
N LEU A 267 -11.65 16.17 22.03
CA LEU A 267 -12.43 16.85 20.98
C LEU A 267 -13.26 17.97 21.61
N LYS A 268 -13.16 19.15 21.04
CA LYS A 268 -13.97 20.31 21.39
C LYS A 268 -14.68 20.82 20.14
N THR A 269 -15.99 20.95 20.22
CA THR A 269 -16.83 21.57 19.19
C THR A 269 -17.51 22.82 19.75
N ASN A 270 -18.27 23.54 18.94
CA ASN A 270 -19.05 24.68 19.39
C ASN A 270 -20.21 24.32 20.36
N ILE A 271 -20.60 23.04 20.43
CA ILE A 271 -21.75 22.57 21.21
C ILE A 271 -21.37 21.63 22.35
N ALA A 272 -20.23 20.96 22.28
CA ALA A 272 -19.85 19.95 23.24
C ALA A 272 -18.33 19.70 23.26
N SER A 273 -17.87 19.00 24.28
CA SER A 273 -16.52 18.44 24.36
C SER A 273 -16.58 16.99 24.80
N SER A 274 -15.66 16.18 24.29
CA SER A 274 -15.50 14.77 24.66
C SER A 274 -14.05 14.37 24.69
N ASN A 275 -13.75 13.34 25.44
CA ASN A 275 -12.47 12.67 25.44
C ASN A 275 -12.60 11.29 24.78
N ASN A 276 -11.50 10.79 24.25
CA ASN A 276 -11.42 9.45 23.66
C ASN A 276 -10.04 8.87 23.98
N ASN A 277 -9.87 8.50 25.25
CA ASN A 277 -8.58 8.08 25.80
C ASN A 277 -8.48 6.56 25.88
N PHE A 278 -7.29 6.03 25.64
CA PHE A 278 -7.00 4.64 25.98
C PHE A 278 -5.53 4.44 26.31
N VAL A 279 -5.25 3.40 27.08
CA VAL A 279 -3.91 2.88 27.33
C VAL A 279 -3.98 1.36 27.23
N GLU A 280 -3.03 0.76 26.54
CA GLU A 280 -2.94 -0.68 26.31
C GLU A 280 -1.52 -1.17 26.65
N ALA A 281 -1.43 -2.28 27.37
CA ALA A 281 -0.22 -3.07 27.52
C ALA A 281 -0.41 -4.39 26.75
N LEU A 282 0.50 -4.67 25.82
CA LEU A 282 0.47 -5.83 24.94
C LEU A 282 1.71 -6.70 25.16
N PRO A 283 1.76 -7.51 26.24
CA PRO A 283 2.77 -8.53 26.43
C PRO A 283 2.55 -9.73 25.51
N GLY A 284 3.63 -10.38 25.10
CA GLY A 284 3.53 -11.59 24.31
C GLY A 284 4.88 -12.16 23.89
N ILE A 285 4.79 -13.20 23.10
CA ILE A 285 5.94 -13.95 22.58
C ILE A 285 5.82 -14.15 21.07
N ASN A 286 6.96 -14.10 20.41
CA ASN A 286 7.14 -14.50 19.02
C ASN A 286 7.94 -15.81 18.99
N LEU A 287 7.52 -16.74 18.15
CA LEU A 287 8.18 -18.03 17.92
C LEU A 287 8.54 -18.16 16.44
N ARG A 288 9.78 -18.51 16.18
CA ARG A 288 10.25 -18.75 14.79
C ARG A 288 11.17 -19.98 14.78
N THR A 289 10.74 -21.04 14.12
CA THR A 289 11.53 -22.27 14.02
C THR A 289 11.23 -23.00 12.71
N GLY A 290 12.25 -23.30 11.95
CA GLY A 290 12.09 -23.92 10.64
C GLY A 290 11.14 -23.13 9.74
N GLY A 291 10.10 -23.77 9.19
CA GLY A 291 9.04 -23.14 8.42
C GLY A 291 7.93 -22.50 9.26
N PHE A 292 7.94 -22.68 10.59
CA PHE A 292 6.91 -22.16 11.49
C PHE A 292 7.25 -20.74 11.96
N ASN A 293 6.24 -19.87 11.91
CA ASN A 293 6.28 -18.52 12.50
C ASN A 293 4.95 -18.28 13.23
N GLY A 294 5.02 -17.88 14.47
CA GLY A 294 3.82 -17.64 15.28
C GLY A 294 4.05 -16.57 16.34
N HIS A 295 2.97 -15.99 16.81
CA HIS A 295 2.97 -15.12 17.95
C HIS A 295 1.73 -15.33 18.81
N ALA A 296 1.86 -14.98 20.08
CA ALA A 296 0.75 -14.93 21.02
C ALA A 296 0.92 -13.70 21.91
N PHE A 297 0.03 -12.74 21.75
CA PHE A 297 -0.04 -11.51 22.53
C PHE A 297 -1.40 -11.42 23.23
N LEU A 298 -1.44 -10.71 24.34
CA LEU A 298 -2.67 -10.40 25.06
C LEU A 298 -2.68 -8.91 25.42
N GLY A 299 -3.39 -8.12 24.65
CA GLY A 299 -3.64 -6.71 24.94
C GLY A 299 -4.56 -6.55 26.15
N LEU A 300 -4.13 -5.76 27.11
CA LEU A 300 -4.91 -5.32 28.24
C LEU A 300 -5.10 -3.82 28.10
N ALA A 301 -6.29 -3.39 27.64
CA ALA A 301 -6.55 -2.01 27.35
C ALA A 301 -7.59 -1.42 28.31
N ALA A 302 -7.30 -0.23 28.84
CA ALA A 302 -8.24 0.64 29.53
C ALA A 302 -8.73 1.69 28.53
N GLY A 303 -9.98 1.57 28.09
CA GLY A 303 -10.63 2.54 27.21
C GLY A 303 -11.41 3.59 27.97
N GLU A 304 -12.06 4.51 27.26
CA GLU A 304 -12.82 5.62 27.86
C GLU A 304 -13.96 5.14 28.78
N SER A 305 -14.69 4.11 28.38
CA SER A 305 -15.87 3.64 29.10
C SER A 305 -15.73 2.26 29.74
N LYS A 306 -14.78 1.45 29.29
CA LYS A 306 -14.60 0.07 29.74
C LYS A 306 -13.20 -0.45 29.45
N ASN A 307 -12.83 -1.53 30.13
CA ASN A 307 -11.60 -2.26 29.89
C ASN A 307 -11.81 -3.37 28.86
N TYR A 308 -10.75 -3.68 28.12
CA TYR A 308 -10.76 -4.69 27.07
C TYR A 308 -9.64 -5.70 27.26
N MET A 309 -9.92 -6.93 26.90
CA MET A 309 -8.92 -7.95 26.61
C MET A 309 -8.87 -8.15 25.10
N LEU A 310 -7.70 -8.01 24.53
CA LEU A 310 -7.47 -7.99 23.08
C LEU A 310 -6.44 -9.07 22.73
N PRO A 311 -6.86 -10.34 22.51
CA PRO A 311 -5.96 -11.38 22.06
C PRO A 311 -5.50 -11.09 20.63
N ASP A 312 -4.22 -11.40 20.38
CA ASP A 312 -3.62 -11.41 19.04
C ASP A 312 -2.72 -12.64 18.93
N ILE A 313 -3.26 -13.70 18.36
CA ILE A 313 -2.63 -15.01 18.25
C ILE A 313 -2.59 -15.41 16.79
N MET A 314 -1.41 -15.76 16.31
CA MET A 314 -1.22 -16.19 14.93
C MET A 314 -0.27 -17.37 14.87
N ALA A 315 -0.57 -18.30 13.97
CA ALA A 315 0.31 -19.38 13.57
C ALA A 315 0.40 -19.42 12.04
N ALA A 316 1.61 -19.47 11.53
CA ALA A 316 1.88 -19.59 10.11
C ALA A 316 2.93 -20.69 9.87
N TYR A 317 2.75 -21.44 8.79
CA TYR A 317 3.70 -22.45 8.38
C TYR A 317 4.00 -22.29 6.90
N THR A 318 5.28 -22.11 6.58
CA THR A 318 5.78 -22.10 5.21
C THR A 318 6.35 -23.47 4.89
N ILE A 319 5.85 -24.11 3.84
CA ILE A 319 6.30 -25.43 3.40
C ILE A 319 7.77 -25.31 2.98
N PRO A 320 8.69 -26.11 3.57
CA PRO A 320 10.11 -26.08 3.25
C PRO A 320 10.34 -26.19 1.74
N ASP A 321 11.36 -25.51 1.26
CA ASP A 321 11.77 -25.46 -0.17
C ASP A 321 10.69 -24.95 -1.13
N THR A 322 9.62 -24.35 -0.60
CA THR A 322 8.56 -23.73 -1.40
C THR A 322 8.32 -22.27 -0.96
N LYS A 323 7.51 -21.56 -1.74
CA LYS A 323 6.98 -20.26 -1.36
C LYS A 323 5.52 -20.32 -0.87
N PHE A 324 5.02 -21.53 -0.62
CA PHE A 324 3.66 -21.70 -0.13
C PHE A 324 3.63 -21.70 1.39
N GLY A 325 2.74 -20.92 1.94
CA GLY A 325 2.49 -20.82 3.37
C GLY A 325 1.00 -20.78 3.66
N ILE A 326 0.65 -21.32 4.81
CA ILE A 326 -0.69 -21.23 5.39
C ILE A 326 -0.59 -20.50 6.71
N SER A 327 -1.62 -19.77 7.08
CA SER A 327 -1.72 -19.09 8.36
C SER A 327 -3.13 -19.16 8.91
N ALA A 328 -3.24 -19.07 10.21
CA ALA A 328 -4.50 -18.90 10.91
C ALA A 328 -4.28 -18.02 12.14
N GLY A 329 -5.27 -17.25 12.52
CA GLY A 329 -5.14 -16.39 13.67
C GLY A 329 -6.46 -15.87 14.21
N TRP A 330 -6.36 -15.36 15.42
CA TRP A 330 -7.40 -14.61 16.10
C TRP A 330 -6.81 -13.29 16.56
N GLN A 331 -7.32 -12.17 16.05
CA GLN A 331 -6.85 -10.83 16.34
C GLN A 331 -7.99 -9.96 16.85
N SER A 332 -7.77 -9.27 17.95
CA SER A 332 -8.67 -8.25 18.47
C SER A 332 -8.00 -6.89 18.44
N LEU A 333 -8.69 -5.89 17.92
CA LEU A 333 -8.19 -4.53 17.80
C LEU A 333 -9.17 -3.54 18.42
N LEU A 334 -8.63 -2.53 19.10
CA LEU A 334 -9.37 -1.37 19.58
C LEU A 334 -8.99 -0.14 18.74
N ARG A 335 -9.98 0.45 18.03
CA ARG A 335 -9.83 1.68 17.26
C ARG A 335 -10.50 2.84 17.98
N ARG A 336 -9.87 4.01 17.99
CA ARG A 336 -10.40 5.20 18.66
C ARG A 336 -11.49 5.93 17.90
N ASN A 337 -11.48 5.93 16.57
CA ASN A 337 -12.35 6.73 15.71
C ASN A 337 -12.30 8.22 16.07
N THR A 338 -11.15 8.85 15.90
CA THR A 338 -11.00 10.28 16.10
C THR A 338 -11.77 11.08 15.03
N TYR A 339 -12.09 12.34 15.31
CA TYR A 339 -12.75 13.19 14.31
C TYR A 339 -11.84 13.40 13.09
N GLU A 340 -10.52 13.54 13.29
CA GLU A 340 -9.52 13.55 12.23
C GLU A 340 -9.62 12.31 11.32
N GLU A 341 -9.66 11.10 11.92
CA GLU A 341 -9.77 9.84 11.14
C GLU A 341 -11.09 9.75 10.36
N LEU A 342 -12.21 10.06 11.01
CA LEU A 342 -13.53 10.00 10.40
C LEU A 342 -13.70 11.01 9.25
N SER A 343 -13.21 12.23 9.42
CA SER A 343 -13.26 13.27 8.38
C SER A 343 -12.26 13.03 7.24
N SER A 344 -11.15 12.34 7.51
CA SER A 344 -10.22 11.89 6.47
C SER A 344 -10.83 10.78 5.61
N GLU A 345 -11.68 9.95 6.18
CA GLU A 345 -12.42 8.92 5.45
C GLU A 345 -13.58 9.52 4.65
N ASN A 346 -14.40 10.36 5.30
CA ASN A 346 -15.47 11.10 4.65
C ASN A 346 -15.35 12.60 4.95
N PRO A 347 -14.84 13.43 4.02
CA PRO A 347 -14.66 14.85 4.24
C PRO A 347 -15.96 15.66 4.31
N TYR A 348 -17.11 15.01 4.11
CA TYR A 348 -18.43 15.62 4.10
C TYR A 348 -19.22 15.37 5.39
N ILE A 349 -18.55 14.85 6.44
CA ILE A 349 -19.20 14.70 7.74
C ILE A 349 -19.45 16.07 8.40
N PHE A 350 -20.59 16.16 9.07
CA PHE A 350 -20.89 17.25 9.98
C PHE A 350 -20.32 16.93 11.36
N ASN A 351 -20.21 17.94 12.24
CA ASN A 351 -19.69 17.78 13.60
C ASN A 351 -20.16 16.48 14.26
N THR A 352 -19.27 15.49 14.25
CA THR A 352 -19.55 14.18 14.85
C THR A 352 -19.30 14.26 16.34
N TYR A 353 -20.38 14.08 17.11
CA TYR A 353 -20.33 13.96 18.54
C TYR A 353 -21.42 12.98 19.02
N PRO A 354 -21.11 12.04 19.91
CA PRO A 354 -19.76 11.70 20.43
C PRO A 354 -18.93 10.87 19.44
N VAL A 355 -17.59 10.97 19.52
CA VAL A 355 -16.65 10.01 18.92
C VAL A 355 -16.56 8.79 19.85
N MET A 356 -16.63 7.58 19.31
CA MET A 356 -16.67 6.35 20.09
C MET A 356 -15.52 5.41 19.70
N GLN A 357 -15.07 4.60 20.65
CA GLN A 357 -14.14 3.51 20.38
C GLN A 357 -14.86 2.34 19.74
N SER A 358 -14.20 1.72 18.77
CA SER A 358 -14.66 0.50 18.10
C SER A 358 -13.75 -0.66 18.42
N ARG A 359 -14.32 -1.84 18.62
CA ARG A 359 -13.57 -3.09 18.72
C ARG A 359 -13.89 -3.97 17.53
N SER A 360 -12.87 -4.59 16.97
CA SER A 360 -13.02 -5.67 16.00
C SER A 360 -12.32 -6.93 16.48
N ASP A 361 -13.01 -8.06 16.39
CA ASP A 361 -12.45 -9.40 16.61
C ASP A 361 -12.46 -10.14 15.28
N GLU A 362 -11.31 -10.57 14.81
CA GLU A 362 -11.12 -11.26 13.53
C GLU A 362 -10.58 -12.67 13.76
N LEU A 363 -11.32 -13.68 13.30
CA LEU A 363 -10.81 -15.04 13.12
C LEU A 363 -10.53 -15.24 11.63
N TYR A 364 -9.33 -15.67 11.28
CA TYR A 364 -8.96 -15.79 9.88
C TYR A 364 -8.13 -17.05 9.57
N VAL A 365 -8.22 -17.42 8.30
CA VAL A 365 -7.28 -18.34 7.66
C VAL A 365 -6.67 -17.65 6.45
N GLY A 366 -5.39 -17.87 6.22
CA GLY A 366 -4.62 -17.25 5.15
C GLY A 366 -3.83 -18.26 4.35
N LEU A 367 -3.63 -17.95 3.08
CA LEU A 367 -2.77 -18.66 2.16
C LEU A 367 -1.82 -17.66 1.50
N THR A 368 -0.56 -17.98 1.43
CA THR A 368 0.45 -17.24 0.68
C THR A 368 1.14 -18.16 -0.30
N GLY A 369 1.57 -17.62 -1.42
CA GLY A 369 2.26 -18.41 -2.41
C GLY A 369 3.11 -17.57 -3.36
N GLY A 370 3.97 -18.25 -4.12
CA GLY A 370 4.78 -17.59 -5.14
C GLY A 370 5.32 -18.57 -6.16
N ALA A 371 5.57 -18.07 -7.36
CA ALA A 371 6.22 -18.82 -8.44
C ALA A 371 7.47 -18.07 -8.90
N GLY A 372 8.61 -18.73 -8.83
CA GLY A 372 9.90 -18.09 -9.08
C GLY A 372 10.14 -16.87 -8.18
N ASN A 373 10.84 -15.88 -8.70
CA ASN A 373 11.07 -14.59 -8.01
C ASN A 373 10.17 -13.48 -8.55
N PHE A 374 9.22 -13.82 -9.40
CA PHE A 374 8.42 -12.84 -10.16
C PHE A 374 6.95 -12.78 -9.73
N LEU A 375 6.36 -13.86 -9.22
CA LEU A 375 4.96 -13.88 -8.82
C LEU A 375 4.83 -14.14 -7.31
N THR A 376 4.04 -13.31 -6.63
CA THR A 376 3.56 -13.55 -5.27
C THR A 376 2.06 -13.38 -5.23
N PHE A 377 1.38 -14.18 -4.41
CA PHE A 377 -0.04 -14.02 -4.17
C PHE A 377 -0.39 -14.37 -2.72
N SER A 378 -1.50 -13.83 -2.25
CA SER A 378 -2.06 -14.14 -0.95
C SER A 378 -3.59 -14.11 -1.00
N GLY A 379 -4.18 -14.89 -0.14
CA GLY A 379 -5.62 -14.89 0.12
C GLY A 379 -5.86 -14.99 1.62
N LYS A 380 -6.84 -14.27 2.13
CA LYS A 380 -7.29 -14.31 3.52
C LYS A 380 -8.80 -14.34 3.56
N ALA A 381 -9.36 -15.31 4.26
CA ALA A 381 -10.78 -15.39 4.56
C ALA A 381 -10.97 -15.20 6.06
N SER A 382 -11.90 -14.33 6.44
CA SER A 382 -12.07 -13.92 7.83
C SER A 382 -13.54 -13.89 8.22
N TRP A 383 -13.77 -14.22 9.48
CA TRP A 383 -14.98 -13.90 10.23
C TRP A 383 -14.68 -12.74 11.17
N LEU A 384 -15.42 -11.64 11.06
CA LEU A 384 -15.26 -10.42 11.83
C LEU A 384 -16.47 -10.18 12.71
N ASN A 385 -16.21 -9.78 13.95
CA ASN A 385 -17.24 -9.27 14.86
C ASN A 385 -16.86 -7.83 15.23
N TYR A 386 -17.75 -6.89 14.94
CA TYR A 386 -17.56 -5.48 15.23
C TYR A 386 -18.46 -5.03 16.38
N SER A 387 -17.89 -4.28 17.31
CA SER A 387 -18.60 -3.53 18.33
C SER A 387 -18.33 -2.05 18.12
N GLY A 388 -19.36 -1.32 17.71
CA GLY A 388 -19.28 0.10 17.40
C GLY A 388 -18.57 0.41 16.07
N LEU A 389 -18.83 -0.35 15.00
CA LEU A 389 -18.33 -0.03 13.65
C LEU A 389 -18.91 1.30 13.17
N PRO A 390 -18.09 2.33 12.87
CA PRO A 390 -18.60 3.58 12.32
C PRO A 390 -19.03 3.38 10.86
N SER A 391 -20.11 4.03 10.49
CA SER A 391 -20.55 4.18 9.10
C SER A 391 -21.17 5.57 8.91
N PHE A 392 -21.37 5.97 7.65
CA PHE A 392 -21.73 7.34 7.31
C PHE A 392 -23.14 7.38 6.73
N LEU A 393 -24.07 7.92 7.48
CA LEU A 393 -25.45 8.07 7.06
C LEU A 393 -25.71 9.51 6.64
N ASN A 394 -26.37 9.70 5.50
CA ASN A 394 -26.79 11.04 5.10
C ASN A 394 -27.68 11.69 6.17
N ASP A 395 -27.43 12.96 6.44
CA ASP A 395 -28.22 13.71 7.43
C ASP A 395 -29.58 14.09 6.87
N ASN A 396 -30.55 13.19 7.04
CA ASN A 396 -31.92 13.38 6.59
C ASN A 396 -32.69 14.46 7.37
N ALA A 397 -32.13 15.01 8.45
CA ALA A 397 -32.71 16.16 9.15
C ALA A 397 -32.58 17.45 8.35
N LEU A 398 -31.59 17.50 7.43
CA LEU A 398 -31.40 18.61 6.51
C LEU A 398 -32.06 18.30 5.17
N THR A 399 -32.86 19.22 4.68
CA THR A 399 -33.60 19.08 3.42
C THR A 399 -32.70 19.01 2.19
N ASP A 400 -31.47 19.51 2.31
CA ASP A 400 -30.48 19.56 1.22
C ASP A 400 -29.55 18.33 1.18
N ASN A 401 -29.54 17.50 2.23
CA ASN A 401 -28.85 16.20 2.30
C ASN A 401 -27.33 16.24 1.99
N LYS A 402 -26.70 17.41 2.13
CA LYS A 402 -25.29 17.61 1.74
C LYS A 402 -24.27 17.14 2.78
N GLN A 403 -24.70 16.67 3.94
CA GLN A 403 -23.80 16.29 5.04
C GLN A 403 -24.07 14.86 5.49
N PHE A 404 -23.09 14.30 6.18
CA PHE A 404 -23.17 12.96 6.75
C PHE A 404 -23.00 13.03 8.27
N GLN A 405 -23.77 12.23 8.96
CA GLN A 405 -23.58 11.89 10.35
C GLN A 405 -22.88 10.54 10.49
N VAL A 406 -22.08 10.37 11.51
CA VAL A 406 -21.45 9.09 11.83
C VAL A 406 -22.40 8.30 12.74
N VAL A 407 -22.72 7.08 12.34
CA VAL A 407 -23.51 6.14 13.13
C VAL A 407 -22.66 4.92 13.45
N TYR A 408 -22.85 4.37 14.64
CA TYR A 408 -22.06 3.23 15.12
C TYR A 408 -22.95 2.00 15.22
N ASP A 409 -22.47 0.88 14.72
CA ASP A 409 -23.22 -0.38 14.70
C ASP A 409 -22.41 -1.56 15.27
N ASN A 410 -23.12 -2.51 15.88
CA ASN A 410 -22.57 -3.80 16.23
C ASN A 410 -22.97 -4.79 15.16
N THR A 411 -22.02 -5.29 14.40
CA THR A 411 -22.28 -6.13 13.23
C THR A 411 -21.24 -7.21 13.07
N ASN A 412 -21.59 -8.28 12.38
CA ASN A 412 -20.64 -9.29 11.95
C ASN A 412 -20.36 -9.13 10.46
N ALA A 413 -19.22 -9.63 10.02
CA ALA A 413 -18.92 -9.71 8.60
C ALA A 413 -18.12 -10.96 8.24
N ILE A 414 -18.34 -11.46 7.03
CA ILE A 414 -17.40 -12.35 6.36
C ILE A 414 -16.59 -11.49 5.39
N SER A 415 -15.28 -11.64 5.40
CA SER A 415 -14.44 -10.98 4.42
C SER A 415 -13.59 -11.98 3.64
N LEU A 416 -13.34 -11.65 2.37
CA LEU A 416 -12.37 -12.31 1.52
C LEU A 416 -11.43 -11.24 0.96
N GLN A 417 -10.14 -11.38 1.24
CA GLN A 417 -9.10 -10.49 0.73
C GLN A 417 -8.15 -11.30 -0.14
N LEU A 418 -7.87 -10.79 -1.32
CA LEU A 418 -6.99 -11.41 -2.31
C LEU A 418 -5.96 -10.39 -2.77
N ALA A 419 -4.73 -10.82 -2.95
CA ALA A 419 -3.68 -10.00 -3.54
C ALA A 419 -2.81 -10.86 -4.45
N ALA A 420 -2.36 -10.27 -5.55
CA ALA A 420 -1.36 -10.85 -6.44
C ALA A 420 -0.43 -9.75 -6.95
N ARG A 421 0.87 -10.03 -7.02
CA ARG A 421 1.86 -9.13 -7.58
C ARG A 421 2.83 -9.89 -8.46
N TYR A 422 3.01 -9.38 -9.66
CA TYR A 422 3.99 -9.88 -10.61
C TYR A 422 5.04 -8.79 -10.83
N LYS A 423 6.31 -9.14 -10.61
CA LYS A 423 7.44 -8.21 -10.77
C LYS A 423 8.54 -8.87 -11.59
N VAL A 424 9.02 -8.20 -12.64
CA VAL A 424 10.15 -8.66 -13.46
C VAL A 424 11.30 -7.70 -13.30
N ALA A 425 12.29 -8.10 -12.52
CA ALA A 425 13.41 -7.28 -12.09
C ALA A 425 12.90 -5.90 -11.58
N ASP A 426 13.59 -4.82 -11.93
CA ASP A 426 13.13 -3.46 -11.65
C ASP A 426 12.54 -2.78 -12.91
N ILE A 427 12.19 -3.59 -13.93
CA ILE A 427 11.71 -3.08 -15.22
C ILE A 427 10.21 -2.83 -15.16
N TRP A 428 9.41 -3.81 -14.74
CA TRP A 428 7.98 -3.66 -14.63
C TRP A 428 7.37 -4.46 -13.49
N SER A 429 6.26 -3.96 -12.99
CA SER A 429 5.45 -4.64 -11.99
C SER A 429 3.97 -4.46 -12.28
N ALA A 430 3.19 -5.48 -11.96
CA ALA A 430 1.74 -5.42 -11.96
C ALA A 430 1.22 -5.98 -10.64
N GLY A 431 0.24 -5.33 -10.06
CA GLY A 431 -0.41 -5.75 -8.82
C GLY A 431 -1.92 -5.71 -8.95
N ALA A 432 -2.58 -6.60 -8.23
CA ALA A 432 -4.02 -6.58 -8.06
C ALA A 432 -4.38 -6.96 -6.63
N THR A 433 -5.35 -6.25 -6.05
CA THR A 433 -5.94 -6.57 -4.74
C THR A 433 -7.46 -6.54 -4.85
N GLY A 434 -8.12 -7.44 -4.14
CA GLY A 434 -9.57 -7.47 -4.04
C GLY A 434 -9.98 -7.68 -2.58
N SER A 435 -10.94 -6.89 -2.12
CA SER A 435 -11.55 -7.02 -0.80
C SER A 435 -13.07 -7.11 -0.96
N PHE A 436 -13.65 -8.13 -0.34
CA PHE A 436 -15.08 -8.38 -0.37
C PHE A 436 -15.56 -8.55 1.05
N PHE A 437 -16.64 -7.86 1.38
CA PHE A 437 -17.28 -7.91 2.69
C PHE A 437 -18.74 -8.25 2.53
N GLN A 438 -19.25 -9.08 3.42
CA GLN A 438 -20.66 -9.33 3.58
C GLN A 438 -21.01 -9.08 5.03
N TYR A 439 -21.65 -7.95 5.30
CA TYR A 439 -22.12 -7.57 6.63
C TYR A 439 -23.44 -8.25 6.96
N MET A 440 -23.66 -8.59 8.26
CA MET A 440 -24.84 -9.29 8.73
C MET A 440 -25.07 -9.05 10.23
N ASN A 441 -26.30 -9.24 10.65
CA ASN A 441 -26.70 -9.16 12.07
C ASN A 441 -26.42 -7.79 12.74
N GLY A 442 -26.40 -6.70 11.97
CA GLY A 442 -26.29 -5.36 12.50
C GLY A 442 -27.60 -4.84 13.10
N SER A 443 -27.52 -3.83 13.96
CA SER A 443 -28.70 -3.06 14.42
C SER A 443 -29.16 -2.08 13.36
N GLN A 444 -28.27 -1.64 12.50
CA GLN A 444 -28.58 -0.92 11.28
C GLN A 444 -28.94 -1.90 10.15
N GLN A 445 -29.76 -1.46 9.21
CA GLN A 445 -30.14 -2.28 8.06
C GLN A 445 -28.93 -2.63 7.18
N HIS A 446 -27.97 -1.70 7.06
CA HIS A 446 -26.73 -1.85 6.31
C HIS A 446 -25.60 -1.06 6.99
N VAL A 447 -24.38 -1.37 6.65
CA VAL A 447 -23.22 -0.49 6.91
C VAL A 447 -23.24 0.58 5.82
N TRP A 448 -23.65 1.79 6.20
CA TRP A 448 -23.98 2.87 5.27
C TRP A 448 -22.73 3.48 4.63
N ASN A 449 -22.81 3.71 3.32
CA ASN A 449 -21.74 4.30 2.51
C ASN A 449 -20.41 3.55 2.55
N GLU A 450 -20.40 2.27 2.98
CA GLU A 450 -19.23 1.40 2.93
C GLU A 450 -19.31 0.43 1.75
N PRO A 451 -18.27 0.35 0.88
CA PRO A 451 -18.27 -0.58 -0.23
C PRO A 451 -18.08 -2.02 0.26
N GLU A 452 -19.02 -2.91 -0.11
CA GLU A 452 -18.87 -4.35 0.12
C GLU A 452 -17.81 -4.98 -0.82
N MET A 453 -17.48 -4.31 -1.92
CA MET A 453 -16.49 -4.76 -2.90
C MET A 453 -15.55 -3.62 -3.26
N LYS A 454 -14.24 -3.90 -3.17
CA LYS A 454 -13.18 -3.00 -3.59
C LYS A 454 -12.10 -3.78 -4.31
N ILE A 455 -11.86 -3.45 -5.58
CA ILE A 455 -10.82 -4.07 -6.39
C ILE A 455 -9.88 -2.97 -6.86
N LYS A 456 -8.58 -3.16 -6.67
CA LYS A 456 -7.54 -2.25 -7.13
C LYS A 456 -6.55 -3.00 -8.00
N GLY A 457 -6.11 -2.36 -9.07
CA GLY A 457 -5.03 -2.82 -9.92
C GLY A 457 -3.99 -1.72 -10.10
N ASP A 458 -2.73 -2.10 -10.14
CA ASP A 458 -1.63 -1.19 -10.46
C ASP A 458 -0.68 -1.82 -11.47
N PHE A 459 -0.09 -0.98 -12.31
CA PHE A 459 0.93 -1.36 -13.27
C PHE A 459 2.00 -0.28 -13.32
N SER A 460 3.26 -0.66 -13.39
CA SER A 460 4.37 0.26 -13.60
C SER A 460 5.45 -0.37 -14.48
N VAL A 461 6.06 0.43 -15.35
CA VAL A 461 7.15 0.02 -16.21
C VAL A 461 8.15 1.16 -16.42
N LEU A 462 9.43 0.84 -16.38
CA LEU A 462 10.52 1.74 -16.71
C LEU A 462 11.15 1.33 -18.04
N LEU A 463 10.91 2.12 -19.10
CA LEU A 463 11.41 1.86 -20.44
C LEU A 463 12.66 2.71 -20.73
N PHE A 464 13.67 2.06 -21.32
CA PHE A 464 14.92 2.72 -21.73
C PHE A 464 15.61 3.52 -20.60
N SER A 465 15.34 3.18 -19.33
CA SER A 465 15.81 3.89 -18.13
C SER A 465 15.45 5.38 -18.08
N LYS A 466 14.49 5.82 -18.89
CA LYS A 466 14.10 7.24 -19.04
C LYS A 466 12.61 7.49 -19.03
N LEU A 467 11.81 6.54 -19.47
CA LEU A 467 10.36 6.65 -19.54
C LEU A 467 9.72 5.78 -18.48
N SER A 468 9.19 6.40 -17.44
CA SER A 468 8.38 5.75 -16.42
C SER A 468 6.92 5.86 -16.81
N LEU A 469 6.23 4.74 -16.91
CA LEU A 469 4.79 4.66 -17.13
C LEU A 469 4.15 3.97 -15.95
N SER A 470 3.03 4.48 -15.47
CA SER A 470 2.21 3.81 -14.47
C SER A 470 0.73 3.96 -14.77
N ALA A 471 -0.03 2.97 -14.38
CA ALA A 471 -1.48 2.96 -14.50
C ALA A 471 -2.09 2.40 -13.21
N TYR A 472 -3.27 2.85 -12.89
CA TYR A 472 -4.08 2.29 -11.82
C TYR A 472 -5.53 2.10 -12.26
N MET A 473 -6.21 1.21 -11.58
CA MET A 473 -7.65 1.03 -11.69
C MET A 473 -8.22 0.70 -10.32
N GLU A 474 -9.32 1.34 -9.95
CA GLU A 474 -10.10 1.04 -8.75
C GLU A 474 -11.57 0.82 -9.13
N LEU A 475 -12.16 -0.24 -8.59
CA LEU A 475 -13.57 -0.55 -8.75
C LEU A 475 -14.19 -0.67 -7.37
N LEU A 476 -15.26 0.09 -7.14
CA LEU A 476 -16.05 0.10 -5.91
C LEU A 476 -17.46 -0.39 -6.20
N GLY A 477 -18.01 -1.22 -5.33
CA GLY A 477 -19.38 -1.72 -5.51
C GLY A 477 -20.02 -2.17 -4.20
N GLY A 478 -21.35 -2.38 -4.24
CA GLY A 478 -22.11 -2.79 -3.06
C GLY A 478 -22.22 -1.69 -2.00
N ILE A 479 -22.31 -0.41 -2.42
CA ILE A 479 -22.47 0.71 -1.49
C ILE A 479 -23.95 0.96 -1.26
N TYR A 480 -24.38 0.74 -0.02
CA TYR A 480 -25.76 1.02 0.42
C TYR A 480 -25.86 2.42 1.01
N VAL A 481 -26.86 3.16 0.59
CA VAL A 481 -27.13 4.53 1.02
C VAL A 481 -28.60 4.71 1.38
N GLN A 482 -28.90 5.71 2.18
CA GLN A 482 -30.27 6.10 2.48
C GLN A 482 -30.57 7.42 1.74
N ASN A 483 -31.65 7.45 0.97
CA ASN A 483 -32.10 8.67 0.31
C ASN A 483 -32.85 9.60 1.26
N ILE A 484 -33.20 10.82 0.80
CA ILE A 484 -33.93 11.83 1.59
C ILE A 484 -35.27 11.29 2.15
N GLY A 485 -35.89 10.33 1.48
CA GLY A 485 -37.14 9.68 1.96
C GLY A 485 -36.91 8.53 2.94
N GLY A 486 -35.66 8.29 3.38
CA GLY A 486 -35.31 7.19 4.29
C GLY A 486 -35.26 5.81 3.62
N ASN A 487 -35.42 5.72 2.30
CA ASN A 487 -35.40 4.44 1.59
C ASN A 487 -33.96 4.04 1.26
N THR A 488 -33.67 2.75 1.37
CA THR A 488 -32.40 2.16 0.99
C THR A 488 -32.23 2.14 -0.52
N LYS A 489 -31.07 2.58 -0.99
CA LYS A 489 -30.64 2.52 -2.39
C LYS A 489 -29.22 1.94 -2.45
N THR A 490 -28.91 1.18 -3.49
CA THR A 490 -27.53 0.77 -3.79
C THR A 490 -26.98 1.68 -4.87
N LEU A 491 -25.80 2.25 -4.65
CA LEU A 491 -25.12 3.06 -5.65
C LEU A 491 -24.63 2.18 -6.81
N THR A 492 -24.60 2.77 -8.00
CA THR A 492 -24.00 2.12 -9.17
C THR A 492 -22.51 1.88 -8.89
N PRO A 493 -21.98 0.68 -9.20
CA PRO A 493 -20.55 0.46 -9.08
C PRO A 493 -19.74 1.49 -9.85
N GLY A 494 -18.73 2.04 -9.21
CA GLY A 494 -17.85 3.05 -9.81
C GLY A 494 -16.53 2.46 -10.27
N VAL A 495 -16.01 2.98 -11.38
CA VAL A 495 -14.69 2.62 -11.91
C VAL A 495 -13.85 3.88 -12.05
N ASP A 496 -12.75 3.93 -11.32
CA ASP A 496 -11.72 4.95 -11.50
C ASP A 496 -10.47 4.30 -12.10
N ALA A 497 -9.96 4.87 -13.17
CA ALA A 497 -8.72 4.44 -13.80
C ALA A 497 -7.89 5.65 -14.19
N GLY A 498 -6.59 5.52 -14.05
CA GLY A 498 -5.67 6.58 -14.44
C GLY A 498 -4.37 6.05 -15.00
N PHE A 499 -3.67 6.96 -15.64
CA PHE A 499 -2.40 6.69 -16.30
C PHE A 499 -1.45 7.87 -16.07
N SER A 500 -0.18 7.58 -15.83
CA SER A 500 0.85 8.60 -15.75
C SER A 500 2.07 8.21 -16.57
N ALA A 501 2.72 9.21 -17.14
CA ALA A 501 3.97 9.08 -17.88
C ALA A 501 4.93 10.17 -17.43
N GLU A 502 6.18 9.81 -17.14
CA GLU A 502 7.27 10.74 -16.88
C GLU A 502 8.45 10.38 -17.77
N TYR A 503 8.90 11.32 -18.58
CA TYR A 503 10.04 11.15 -19.48
C TYR A 503 11.20 12.06 -19.08
N GLN A 504 12.34 11.46 -18.81
CA GLN A 504 13.57 12.16 -18.48
C GLN A 504 14.24 12.70 -19.75
N LEU A 505 14.11 14.00 -19.99
CA LEU A 505 14.73 14.69 -21.11
C LEU A 505 16.25 14.74 -20.97
N ILE A 506 16.72 15.19 -19.80
CA ILE A 506 18.12 15.23 -19.39
C ILE A 506 18.21 14.79 -17.92
N LYS A 507 19.41 14.57 -17.40
CA LYS A 507 19.61 14.07 -16.02
C LYS A 507 18.85 14.85 -14.93
N ARG A 508 18.62 16.14 -15.15
CA ARG A 508 17.99 17.06 -14.19
C ARG A 508 16.57 17.48 -14.55
N LEU A 509 16.10 17.17 -15.74
CA LEU A 509 14.78 17.64 -16.21
C LEU A 509 13.96 16.48 -16.78
N SER A 510 12.77 16.31 -16.24
CA SER A 510 11.73 15.43 -16.78
C SER A 510 10.49 16.23 -17.15
N VAL A 511 9.73 15.71 -18.09
CA VAL A 511 8.35 16.14 -18.37
C VAL A 511 7.41 15.02 -17.94
N PHE A 512 6.25 15.39 -17.41
CA PHE A 512 5.25 14.40 -17.02
C PHE A 512 3.87 14.76 -17.52
N ALA A 513 3.04 13.75 -17.68
CA ALA A 513 1.62 13.86 -17.94
C ALA A 513 0.87 12.85 -17.08
N GLN A 514 -0.30 13.23 -16.59
CA GLN A 514 -1.17 12.37 -15.79
C GLN A 514 -2.61 12.53 -16.24
N VAL A 515 -3.30 11.40 -16.30
CA VAL A 515 -4.73 11.31 -16.63
C VAL A 515 -5.40 10.56 -15.48
N ASN A 516 -6.39 11.16 -14.85
CA ASN A 516 -7.23 10.55 -13.83
C ASN A 516 -8.66 10.43 -14.35
N ASN A 517 -9.39 9.46 -13.84
CA ASN A 517 -10.74 9.12 -14.27
C ASN A 517 -10.84 9.03 -15.81
N LEU A 518 -10.04 8.13 -16.38
CA LEU A 518 -9.88 7.92 -17.82
C LEU A 518 -11.23 7.65 -18.54
N PHE A 519 -12.17 7.00 -17.86
CA PHE A 519 -13.49 6.69 -18.41
C PHE A 519 -14.49 7.82 -18.26
N ASN A 520 -14.12 8.92 -17.60
CA ASN A 520 -15.02 10.04 -17.27
C ASN A 520 -16.28 9.56 -16.53
N ASP A 521 -16.12 8.53 -15.67
CA ASP A 521 -17.21 7.96 -14.89
C ASP A 521 -17.53 8.87 -13.72
N LYS A 522 -18.78 9.31 -13.62
CA LYS A 522 -19.29 10.15 -12.52
C LYS A 522 -19.85 9.29 -11.40
N TYR A 523 -19.08 8.29 -10.99
CA TYR A 523 -19.48 7.45 -9.88
C TYR A 523 -19.54 8.23 -8.55
N GLN A 524 -20.27 7.69 -7.59
CA GLN A 524 -20.38 8.27 -6.26
C GLN A 524 -19.74 7.31 -5.23
N ARG A 525 -18.73 7.78 -4.52
CA ARG A 525 -18.24 7.12 -3.32
C ARG A 525 -19.14 7.46 -2.13
N TRP A 526 -19.62 8.69 -2.09
CA TRP A 526 -20.53 9.24 -1.10
C TRP A 526 -21.79 9.69 -1.81
N TYR A 527 -22.95 9.34 -1.27
CA TYR A 527 -24.21 9.67 -1.92
C TYR A 527 -24.38 11.17 -2.13
N GLY A 528 -24.69 11.57 -3.35
CA GLY A 528 -24.78 12.97 -3.77
C GLY A 528 -23.45 13.57 -4.27
N TYR A 529 -22.31 12.94 -4.03
CA TYR A 529 -20.98 13.43 -4.40
C TYR A 529 -20.44 12.64 -5.59
N GLU A 530 -20.64 13.17 -6.79
CA GLU A 530 -20.06 12.60 -8.01
C GLU A 530 -18.55 12.80 -8.02
N ALA A 531 -17.81 11.83 -8.53
CA ALA A 531 -16.39 11.95 -8.75
C ALA A 531 -16.08 12.99 -9.83
N TYR A 532 -14.93 13.66 -9.71
CA TYR A 532 -14.43 14.55 -10.75
C TYR A 532 -14.37 13.79 -12.09
N GLY A 533 -14.79 14.45 -13.17
CA GLY A 533 -14.70 13.89 -14.51
C GLY A 533 -13.24 13.69 -14.96
N LEU A 534 -13.06 13.41 -16.25
CA LEU A 534 -11.73 13.22 -16.86
C LEU A 534 -10.80 14.39 -16.54
N ASN A 535 -9.74 14.11 -15.78
CA ASN A 535 -8.73 15.09 -15.39
C ASN A 535 -7.40 14.79 -16.11
N ILE A 536 -6.89 15.75 -16.89
CA ILE A 536 -5.62 15.66 -17.60
C ILE A 536 -4.76 16.84 -17.18
N TYR A 537 -3.60 16.56 -16.63
CA TYR A 537 -2.62 17.58 -16.30
C TYR A 537 -1.19 17.10 -16.58
N GLY A 538 -0.29 18.03 -16.72
CA GLY A 538 1.11 17.74 -16.99
C GLY A 538 2.00 18.91 -16.65
N GLY A 539 3.29 18.68 -16.72
CA GLY A 539 4.26 19.68 -16.33
C GLY A 539 5.69 19.21 -16.40
N ILE A 540 6.52 19.83 -15.59
CA ILE A 540 7.95 19.59 -15.52
C ILE A 540 8.37 19.21 -14.11
N ARG A 541 9.42 18.38 -14.02
CA ARG A 541 10.14 18.07 -12.78
C ARG A 541 11.60 18.41 -12.99
N PHE A 542 12.13 19.27 -12.14
CA PHE A 542 13.54 19.66 -12.14
C PHE A 542 14.24 19.12 -10.90
N LYS A 543 15.33 18.38 -11.08
CA LYS A 543 16.20 17.86 -10.02
C LYS A 543 17.47 18.71 -9.95
N PHE A 544 17.94 19.07 -8.75
CA PHE A 544 19.11 19.93 -8.55
C PHE A 544 20.09 19.43 -7.49
#